data_e621cc0931f1e50ca1765394fb5d92fa
#
_entry.id   e621cc0931f1e50ca1765394fb5d92fa
#
_cell.length_a   1.000
_cell.length_b   1.000
_cell.length_c   1.000
_cell.angle_alpha   90.00
_cell.angle_beta   90.00
_cell.angle_gamma   90.00
#
_symmetry.space_group_name_H-M   'P 1'
#
loop_
_entity.id
_entity.type
_entity.pdbx_description
1 polymer ?
#
loop_
_entity_poly.entity_id
_entity_poly.type
_entity_poly.pdbx_seq_one_letter_code
_entity_poly.pdbx_strand_id
1 'polypeptide(L)'
;MKRFIAMLLILCSALLMTAAFAEEAAPEAKITVVEQRLINMEDNGRGFFFAKVQNTGDAAGYADYKGNIVLFDADGNIILTENYVHTKPSDVYLEPGEYAYVCENIYDDALDTAEVADCKFSIRAVDDGEEYEKLASEAKIHFEPDEEDDNYVDVTFTNTTDEILYDYEMVAALYDQNGELLFIN
;
A
#
# COMPACT_ATOMS: atom_id res chain seq x y z
N MET A 1 20.21 -41.94 44.70
CA MET A 1 19.85 -40.51 44.95
C MET A 1 20.81 -39.53 44.30
N LYS A 2 22.13 -39.57 44.54
CA LYS A 2 23.11 -38.60 43.97
C LYS A 2 23.12 -38.53 42.40
N ARG A 3 22.90 -39.65 41.70
CA ARG A 3 22.88 -39.68 40.23
C ARG A 3 21.57 -39.12 39.61
N PHE A 4 20.47 -39.18 40.33
CA PHE A 4 19.19 -38.61 39.92
C PHE A 4 19.19 -37.06 40.05
N ILE A 5 19.84 -36.52 41.08
CA ILE A 5 19.96 -35.10 41.30
C ILE A 5 20.86 -34.45 40.24
N ALA A 6 21.96 -35.14 39.83
CA ALA A 6 22.85 -34.64 38.77
C ALA A 6 22.14 -34.62 37.40
N MET A 7 21.26 -35.62 37.11
CA MET A 7 20.52 -35.70 35.88
C MET A 7 19.39 -34.64 35.80
N LEU A 8 18.77 -34.32 36.93
CA LEU A 8 17.74 -33.26 37.03
C LEU A 8 18.36 -31.87 36.86
N LEU A 9 19.53 -31.63 37.40
CA LEU A 9 20.27 -30.34 37.26
C LEU A 9 20.74 -30.12 35.80
N ILE A 10 21.16 -31.16 35.08
CA ILE A 10 21.51 -31.03 33.65
C ILE A 10 20.26 -30.79 32.80
N LEU A 11 19.12 -31.38 33.11
CA LEU A 11 17.86 -31.14 32.39
C LEU A 11 17.34 -29.71 32.62
N CYS A 12 17.44 -29.18 33.85
CA CYS A 12 17.06 -27.80 34.15
C CYS A 12 18.00 -26.77 33.52
N SER A 13 19.30 -27.06 33.40
CA SER A 13 20.25 -26.16 32.73
C SER A 13 20.05 -26.17 31.20
N ALA A 14 19.68 -27.29 30.61
CA ALA A 14 19.35 -27.35 29.17
C ALA A 14 18.03 -26.62 28.85
N LEU A 15 17.02 -26.66 29.72
CA LEU A 15 15.79 -25.90 29.61
C LEU A 15 15.99 -24.38 29.80
N LEU A 16 16.92 -23.98 30.66
CA LEU A 16 17.26 -22.57 30.85
C LEU A 16 18.10 -21.98 29.71
N MET A 17 18.88 -22.81 29.00
CA MET A 17 19.63 -22.36 27.82
C MET A 17 18.76 -22.21 26.56
N THR A 18 17.64 -22.93 26.45
CA THR A 18 16.72 -22.77 25.31
C THR A 18 15.78 -21.57 25.45
N ALA A 19 15.62 -21.02 26.66
CA ALA A 19 14.83 -19.81 26.88
C ALA A 19 15.62 -18.49 26.63
N ALA A 20 16.94 -18.58 26.40
CA ALA A 20 17.81 -17.39 26.33
C ALA A 20 18.12 -16.92 24.89
N PHE A 21 17.55 -17.55 23.85
CA PHE A 21 17.79 -17.17 22.45
C PHE A 21 16.51 -17.12 21.60
N ALA A 22 15.40 -16.66 22.15
CA ALA A 22 14.44 -15.97 21.35
C ALA A 22 15.00 -14.55 21.18
N GLU A 23 15.89 -14.36 20.22
CA GLU A 23 16.23 -13.01 19.75
C GLU A 23 14.91 -12.41 19.26
N GLU A 24 14.38 -11.49 20.03
CA GLU A 24 13.19 -10.74 19.62
C GLU A 24 13.55 -10.09 18.29
N ALA A 25 12.85 -10.45 17.22
CA ALA A 25 13.13 -9.89 15.91
C ALA A 25 13.09 -8.36 16.04
N ALA A 26 14.09 -7.70 15.47
CA ALA A 26 14.10 -6.23 15.49
C ALA A 26 12.80 -5.72 14.82
N PRO A 27 12.21 -4.64 15.35
CA PRO A 27 11.04 -4.02 14.71
C PRO A 27 11.32 -3.72 13.23
N GLU A 28 10.40 -4.08 12.36
CA GLU A 28 10.55 -3.94 10.92
C GLU A 28 9.29 -3.34 10.29
N ALA A 29 9.48 -2.38 9.39
CA ALA A 29 8.40 -1.86 8.55
C ALA A 29 8.03 -2.89 7.48
N LYS A 30 6.73 -3.07 7.24
CA LYS A 30 6.23 -4.01 6.23
C LYS A 30 5.08 -3.39 5.44
N ILE A 31 5.37 -2.96 4.23
CA ILE A 31 4.35 -2.43 3.33
C ILE A 31 3.62 -3.59 2.64
N THR A 32 2.32 -3.65 2.83
CA THR A 32 1.45 -4.72 2.33
C THR A 32 0.34 -4.11 1.48
N VAL A 33 0.09 -4.70 0.32
CA VAL A 33 -1.08 -4.36 -0.51
C VAL A 33 -2.31 -4.95 0.17
N VAL A 34 -3.21 -4.10 0.65
CA VAL A 34 -4.43 -4.53 1.36
C VAL A 34 -5.66 -4.52 0.46
N GLU A 35 -5.61 -3.73 -0.61
CA GLU A 35 -6.67 -3.66 -1.62
C GLU A 35 -6.05 -3.26 -2.96
N GLN A 36 -6.53 -3.83 -4.06
CA GLN A 36 -6.10 -3.43 -5.40
C GLN A 36 -7.23 -3.65 -6.42
N ARG A 37 -7.20 -2.84 -7.48
CA ARG A 37 -8.14 -2.90 -8.58
C ARG A 37 -7.46 -2.50 -9.88
N LEU A 38 -7.74 -3.23 -10.94
CA LEU A 38 -7.41 -2.85 -12.31
C LEU A 38 -8.71 -2.62 -13.08
N ILE A 39 -8.79 -1.50 -13.78
CA ILE A 39 -9.81 -1.21 -14.77
C ILE A 39 -9.10 -1.24 -16.13
N ASN A 40 -9.31 -2.31 -16.89
CA ASN A 40 -8.84 -2.38 -18.27
C ASN A 40 -9.86 -1.71 -19.18
N MET A 41 -9.41 -0.73 -19.96
CA MET A 41 -10.22 -0.08 -20.98
C MET A 41 -9.90 -0.74 -22.31
N GLU A 42 -10.64 -1.80 -22.62
CA GLU A 42 -10.54 -2.51 -23.90
C GLU A 42 -10.66 -1.54 -25.07
N ASP A 43 -9.99 -1.88 -26.16
CA ASP A 43 -9.96 -1.10 -27.42
C ASP A 43 -9.19 0.23 -27.41
N ASN A 44 -8.39 0.55 -26.38
CA ASN A 44 -7.59 1.77 -26.38
C ASN A 44 -6.22 1.68 -25.70
N GLY A 45 -5.74 0.47 -25.42
CA GLY A 45 -4.42 0.23 -24.82
C GLY A 45 -4.23 0.86 -23.44
N ARG A 46 -5.32 1.06 -22.69
CA ARG A 46 -5.29 1.75 -21.41
C ARG A 46 -5.74 0.86 -20.27
N GLY A 47 -5.03 0.96 -19.16
CA GLY A 47 -5.46 0.41 -17.88
C GLY A 47 -5.32 1.45 -16.77
N PHE A 48 -6.25 1.46 -15.82
CA PHE A 48 -6.16 2.24 -14.59
C PHE A 48 -5.97 1.27 -13.44
N PHE A 49 -4.83 1.38 -12.77
CA PHE A 49 -4.53 0.57 -11.60
C PHE A 49 -4.63 1.41 -10.34
N PHE A 50 -5.33 0.88 -9.36
CA PHE A 50 -5.50 1.48 -8.04
C PHE A 50 -5.11 0.47 -6.97
N ALA A 51 -4.41 0.94 -5.93
CA ALA A 51 -4.16 0.11 -4.76
C ALA A 51 -4.14 0.94 -3.48
N LYS A 52 -4.50 0.28 -2.38
CA LYS A 52 -4.27 0.74 -1.02
C LYS A 52 -3.18 -0.12 -0.42
N VAL A 53 -2.15 0.50 0.09
CA VAL A 53 -1.05 -0.16 0.81
C VAL A 53 -1.05 0.27 2.25
N GLN A 54 -0.61 -0.61 3.15
CA GLN A 54 -0.58 -0.34 4.58
C GLN A 54 0.75 -0.80 5.16
N ASN A 55 1.29 -0.06 6.11
CA ASN A 55 2.36 -0.58 6.94
C ASN A 55 1.77 -1.53 7.99
N THR A 56 1.94 -2.83 7.77
CA THR A 56 1.51 -3.91 8.66
C THR A 56 2.63 -4.40 9.58
N GLY A 57 3.80 -3.76 9.52
CA GLY A 57 4.92 -4.01 10.41
C GLY A 57 4.73 -3.37 11.78
N ASP A 58 5.74 -3.50 12.62
CA ASP A 58 5.80 -2.97 13.98
C ASP A 58 6.79 -1.79 14.15
N ALA A 59 7.44 -1.39 13.06
CA ALA A 59 8.22 -0.17 12.93
C ALA A 59 7.69 0.71 11.78
N ALA A 60 7.98 1.99 11.85
CA ALA A 60 7.73 2.92 10.76
C ALA A 60 8.73 2.71 9.61
N GLY A 61 8.35 3.11 8.41
CA GLY A 61 9.21 3.02 7.23
C GLY A 61 8.57 3.66 6.00
N TYR A 62 9.33 3.77 4.94
CA TYR A 62 8.90 4.40 3.70
C TYR A 62 8.42 3.36 2.68
N ALA A 63 7.42 3.71 1.88
CA ALA A 63 6.99 2.89 0.76
C ALA A 63 7.95 3.13 -0.44
N ASP A 64 8.59 2.06 -0.94
CA ASP A 64 9.56 2.15 -2.06
C ASP A 64 8.88 2.69 -3.34
N TYR A 65 9.56 3.57 -4.07
CA TYR A 65 9.14 4.04 -5.39
C TYR A 65 9.34 3.01 -6.51
N LYS A 66 9.88 1.83 -6.21
CA LYS A 66 10.18 0.74 -7.14
C LYS A 66 9.17 -0.41 -7.08
N GLY A 67 7.93 -0.11 -6.77
CA GLY A 67 6.86 -1.08 -6.91
C GLY A 67 6.69 -1.53 -8.35
N ASN A 68 6.09 -2.69 -8.55
CA ASN A 68 5.76 -3.17 -9.89
C ASN A 68 4.38 -3.81 -9.97
N ILE A 69 3.75 -3.66 -11.13
CA ILE A 69 2.51 -4.32 -11.52
C ILE A 69 2.86 -5.36 -12.56
N VAL A 70 2.32 -6.57 -12.42
CA VAL A 70 2.40 -7.63 -13.43
C VAL A 70 0.99 -8.07 -13.78
N LEU A 71 0.65 -8.01 -15.06
CA LEU A 71 -0.64 -8.44 -15.59
C LEU A 71 -0.50 -9.81 -16.26
N PHE A 72 -1.49 -10.66 -16.05
CA PHE A 72 -1.50 -12.04 -16.53
C PHE A 72 -2.77 -12.34 -17.33
N ASP A 73 -2.63 -13.21 -18.33
CA ASP A 73 -3.75 -13.83 -19.04
C ASP A 73 -4.35 -15.01 -18.23
N ALA A 74 -5.40 -15.63 -18.77
CA ALA A 74 -6.09 -16.76 -18.14
C ALA A 74 -5.24 -18.02 -18.03
N ASP A 75 -4.18 -18.15 -18.84
CA ASP A 75 -3.23 -19.26 -18.82
C ASP A 75 -2.05 -19.00 -17.86
N GLY A 76 -2.00 -17.81 -17.26
CA GLY A 76 -0.96 -17.38 -16.34
C GLY A 76 0.30 -16.85 -17.02
N ASN A 77 0.25 -16.55 -18.32
CA ASN A 77 1.36 -15.89 -19.00
C ASN A 77 1.35 -14.40 -18.69
N ILE A 78 2.55 -13.80 -18.63
CA ILE A 78 2.68 -12.35 -18.42
C ILE A 78 2.29 -11.62 -19.71
N ILE A 79 1.33 -10.71 -19.60
CA ILE A 79 0.93 -9.78 -20.65
C ILE A 79 1.90 -8.60 -20.66
N LEU A 80 2.07 -7.94 -19.50
CA LEU A 80 3.01 -6.84 -19.34
C LEU A 80 3.49 -6.70 -17.89
N THR A 81 4.57 -5.92 -17.72
CA THR A 81 5.08 -5.52 -16.40
C THR A 81 5.31 -4.03 -16.42
N GLU A 82 4.63 -3.30 -15.50
CA GLU A 82 4.89 -1.89 -15.22
C GLU A 82 5.80 -1.77 -14.00
N ASN A 83 6.86 -0.95 -14.11
CA ASN A 83 7.86 -0.77 -13.07
C ASN A 83 7.85 0.68 -12.58
N TYR A 84 8.45 0.91 -11.41
CA TYR A 84 8.50 2.22 -10.75
C TYR A 84 7.13 2.76 -10.35
N VAL A 85 6.21 1.85 -10.05
CA VAL A 85 4.90 2.18 -9.51
C VAL A 85 5.04 2.53 -8.04
N HIS A 86 4.56 3.71 -7.66
CA HIS A 86 4.75 4.23 -6.31
C HIS A 86 3.46 4.76 -5.69
N THR A 87 3.51 5.01 -4.40
CA THR A 87 2.41 5.65 -3.66
C THR A 87 2.24 7.11 -4.06
N LYS A 88 1.13 7.69 -3.67
CA LYS A 88 0.85 9.13 -3.73
C LYS A 88 0.75 9.66 -2.28
N PRO A 89 1.69 10.53 -1.86
CA PRO A 89 2.95 10.89 -2.52
C PRO A 89 3.94 9.72 -2.62
N SER A 90 4.98 9.86 -3.46
CA SER A 90 6.02 8.83 -3.57
C SER A 90 6.87 8.77 -2.31
N ASP A 91 7.45 7.59 -2.04
CA ASP A 91 8.32 7.37 -0.87
C ASP A 91 7.73 7.82 0.47
N VAL A 92 6.41 7.72 0.61
CA VAL A 92 5.71 8.22 1.79
C VAL A 92 6.10 7.46 3.06
N TYR A 93 6.35 8.20 4.14
CA TYR A 93 6.57 7.66 5.47
C TYR A 93 5.25 7.17 6.09
N LEU A 94 5.26 5.93 6.57
CA LEU A 94 4.09 5.29 7.16
C LEU A 94 4.43 4.72 8.54
N GLU A 95 3.75 5.20 9.56
CA GLU A 95 3.74 4.59 10.89
C GLU A 95 3.00 3.22 10.84
N PRO A 96 3.24 2.32 11.83
CA PRO A 96 2.48 1.08 11.94
C PRO A 96 0.96 1.29 11.88
N GLY A 97 0.30 0.63 10.94
CA GLY A 97 -1.13 0.75 10.70
C GLY A 97 -1.57 1.87 9.75
N GLU A 98 -0.69 2.81 9.42
CA GLU A 98 -0.97 3.84 8.43
C GLU A 98 -1.00 3.28 7.01
N TYR A 99 -1.66 3.98 6.11
CA TYR A 99 -1.83 3.55 4.72
C TYR A 99 -1.58 4.71 3.74
N ALA A 100 -1.27 4.33 2.52
CA ALA A 100 -1.17 5.22 1.37
C ALA A 100 -1.86 4.60 0.15
N TYR A 101 -1.98 5.38 -0.90
CA TYR A 101 -2.64 4.97 -2.12
C TYR A 101 -1.67 4.95 -3.30
N VAL A 102 -1.98 4.12 -4.27
CA VAL A 102 -1.31 4.03 -5.58
C VAL A 102 -2.35 4.28 -6.64
N CYS A 103 -2.03 5.13 -7.60
CA CYS A 103 -2.84 5.39 -8.79
C CYS A 103 -1.89 5.43 -9.99
N GLU A 104 -2.04 4.47 -10.91
CA GLU A 104 -1.19 4.34 -12.07
C GLU A 104 -2.00 4.22 -13.34
N ASN A 105 -1.58 4.97 -14.38
CA ASN A 105 -2.13 4.88 -15.72
C ASN A 105 -1.21 4.03 -16.58
N ILE A 106 -1.67 2.86 -16.97
CA ILE A 106 -0.92 1.92 -17.80
C ILE A 106 -1.29 2.16 -19.27
N TYR A 107 -0.28 2.33 -20.13
CA TYR A 107 -0.45 2.51 -21.57
C TYR A 107 0.39 1.47 -22.29
N ASP A 108 -0.25 0.47 -22.87
CA ASP A 108 0.45 -0.56 -23.63
C ASP A 108 -0.49 -1.16 -24.70
N ASP A 109 0.01 -1.31 -25.92
CA ASP A 109 -0.75 -1.88 -27.04
C ASP A 109 -1.21 -3.32 -26.77
N ALA A 110 -0.56 -4.03 -25.85
CA ALA A 110 -1.00 -5.36 -25.44
C ALA A 110 -2.37 -5.34 -24.78
N LEU A 111 -2.76 -4.24 -24.15
CA LEU A 111 -4.08 -4.09 -23.50
C LEU A 111 -5.23 -3.94 -24.50
N ASP A 112 -4.95 -3.60 -25.77
CA ASP A 112 -5.97 -3.53 -26.84
C ASP A 112 -6.56 -4.90 -27.17
N THR A 113 -5.79 -5.96 -26.97
CA THR A 113 -6.15 -7.31 -27.45
C THR A 113 -6.07 -8.39 -26.40
N ALA A 114 -5.44 -8.11 -25.27
CA ALA A 114 -5.26 -9.09 -24.19
C ALA A 114 -6.41 -9.03 -23.20
N GLU A 115 -6.99 -10.20 -22.91
CA GLU A 115 -7.90 -10.36 -21.79
C GLU A 115 -7.07 -10.52 -20.49
N VAL A 116 -7.08 -9.48 -19.64
CA VAL A 116 -6.38 -9.53 -18.35
C VAL A 116 -7.21 -10.33 -17.37
N ALA A 117 -6.67 -11.47 -16.93
CA ALA A 117 -7.32 -12.36 -15.97
C ALA A 117 -6.86 -12.16 -14.52
N ASP A 118 -5.61 -11.72 -14.31
CA ASP A 118 -5.04 -11.48 -12.98
C ASP A 118 -4.08 -10.27 -13.01
N CYS A 119 -4.00 -9.58 -11.88
CA CYS A 119 -3.09 -8.46 -11.67
C CYS A 119 -2.40 -8.61 -10.32
N LYS A 120 -1.07 -8.52 -10.30
CA LYS A 120 -0.28 -8.56 -9.07
C LYS A 120 0.52 -7.29 -8.92
N PHE A 121 0.34 -6.63 -7.82
CA PHE A 121 1.16 -5.50 -7.41
C PHE A 121 2.04 -5.87 -6.24
N SER A 122 3.29 -5.42 -6.28
CA SER A 122 4.24 -5.56 -5.18
C SER A 122 4.98 -4.25 -4.93
N ILE A 123 5.11 -3.92 -3.66
CA ILE A 123 5.85 -2.79 -3.14
C ILE A 123 6.46 -3.23 -1.80
N ARG A 124 7.59 -2.65 -1.42
CA ARG A 124 8.27 -3.00 -0.17
C ARG A 124 8.51 -1.77 0.69
N ALA A 125 8.88 -1.98 1.96
CA ALA A 125 9.42 -0.94 2.81
C ALA A 125 10.90 -0.69 2.47
N VAL A 126 11.33 0.57 2.65
CA VAL A 126 12.73 1.02 2.60
C VAL A 126 13.02 1.90 3.81
N ASP A 127 14.30 2.11 4.09
CA ASP A 127 14.76 2.82 5.30
C ASP A 127 14.85 4.34 5.08
N ASP A 128 14.77 4.79 3.82
CA ASP A 128 14.92 6.19 3.43
C ASP A 128 13.83 6.63 2.43
N GLY A 129 13.37 7.85 2.55
CA GLY A 129 12.34 8.48 1.72
C GLY A 129 12.10 9.92 2.16
N GLU A 130 10.98 10.49 1.78
CA GLU A 130 10.59 11.85 2.14
C GLU A 130 9.52 11.84 3.22
N GLU A 131 9.70 12.71 4.23
CA GLU A 131 8.66 12.96 5.23
C GLU A 131 7.75 14.07 4.74
N TYR A 132 6.44 13.78 4.70
CA TYR A 132 5.41 14.76 4.35
C TYR A 132 4.59 15.11 5.57
N GLU A 133 4.31 16.41 5.74
CA GLU A 133 3.37 16.83 6.76
C GLU A 133 1.95 16.50 6.32
N LYS A 134 1.24 15.70 7.12
CA LYS A 134 -0.15 15.32 6.86
C LYS A 134 -1.10 16.42 7.37
N LEU A 135 -1.77 17.09 6.48
CA LEU A 135 -2.76 18.10 6.83
C LEU A 135 -4.11 17.46 7.18
N ALA A 136 -4.73 17.96 8.24
CA ALA A 136 -6.10 17.60 8.55
C ALA A 136 -7.04 18.07 7.42
N SER A 137 -7.85 17.16 6.89
CA SER A 137 -8.78 17.45 5.81
C SER A 137 -10.18 16.93 6.12
N GLU A 138 -11.19 17.64 5.62
CA GLU A 138 -12.58 17.22 5.62
C GLU A 138 -13.09 17.22 4.17
N ALA A 139 -13.75 16.13 3.76
CA ALA A 139 -14.32 15.97 2.43
C ALA A 139 -15.85 15.93 2.51
N LYS A 140 -16.51 16.61 1.57
CA LYS A 140 -17.95 16.56 1.39
C LYS A 140 -18.28 16.24 -0.06
N ILE A 141 -19.00 15.15 -0.27
CA ILE A 141 -19.43 14.70 -1.58
C ILE A 141 -20.77 15.39 -1.92
N HIS A 142 -20.81 15.97 -3.12
CA HIS A 142 -22.04 16.47 -3.76
C HIS A 142 -22.34 15.56 -4.94
N PHE A 143 -23.45 14.85 -4.82
CA PHE A 143 -23.87 13.88 -5.85
C PHE A 143 -25.33 14.15 -6.24
N GLU A 144 -25.52 14.57 -7.50
CA GLU A 144 -26.84 14.77 -8.11
C GLU A 144 -26.99 13.77 -9.26
N PRO A 145 -27.77 12.68 -9.09
CA PRO A 145 -27.83 11.58 -10.04
C PRO A 145 -28.28 11.95 -11.45
N ASP A 146 -29.06 13.04 -11.57
CA ASP A 146 -29.65 13.48 -12.83
C ASP A 146 -28.85 14.62 -13.52
N GLU A 147 -27.77 15.10 -12.89
CA GLU A 147 -26.96 16.21 -13.38
C GLU A 147 -25.46 15.80 -13.38
N GLU A 148 -24.98 15.20 -14.48
CA GLU A 148 -23.61 14.67 -14.60
C GLU A 148 -22.52 15.73 -14.34
N ASP A 149 -22.78 17.00 -14.67
CA ASP A 149 -21.79 18.06 -14.56
C ASP A 149 -21.69 18.67 -13.14
N ASP A 150 -22.60 18.32 -12.22
CA ASP A 150 -22.69 18.90 -10.87
C ASP A 150 -22.18 17.93 -9.77
N ASN A 151 -21.56 16.81 -10.17
CA ASN A 151 -20.98 15.88 -9.23
C ASN A 151 -19.54 16.29 -8.88
N TYR A 152 -19.29 16.64 -7.62
CA TYR A 152 -17.97 17.06 -7.16
C TYR A 152 -17.73 16.72 -5.68
N VAL A 153 -16.50 16.86 -5.27
CA VAL A 153 -16.07 16.71 -3.88
C VAL A 153 -15.45 18.03 -3.43
N ASP A 154 -16.04 18.65 -2.40
CA ASP A 154 -15.39 19.74 -1.67
C ASP A 154 -14.39 19.16 -0.68
N VAL A 155 -13.14 19.59 -0.76
CA VAL A 155 -12.12 19.26 0.23
C VAL A 155 -11.67 20.53 0.94
N THR A 156 -11.79 20.54 2.26
CA THR A 156 -11.25 21.59 3.11
C THR A 156 -10.07 21.06 3.86
N PHE A 157 -8.91 21.67 3.70
CA PHE A 157 -7.73 21.39 4.52
C PHE A 157 -7.30 22.63 5.31
N THR A 158 -6.72 22.40 6.46
CA THR A 158 -6.28 23.47 7.35
C THR A 158 -4.77 23.41 7.50
N ASN A 159 -4.09 24.48 7.11
CA ASN A 159 -2.69 24.65 7.44
C ASN A 159 -2.58 24.96 8.93
N THR A 160 -2.03 24.05 9.70
CA THR A 160 -1.82 24.18 11.15
C THR A 160 -0.44 24.72 11.50
N THR A 161 0.39 25.00 10.49
CA THR A 161 1.73 25.56 10.65
C THR A 161 1.72 27.08 10.56
N ASP A 162 2.79 27.72 11.04
CA ASP A 162 2.99 29.18 10.89
C ASP A 162 3.60 29.54 9.52
N GLU A 163 3.87 28.54 8.66
CA GLU A 163 4.53 28.71 7.37
C GLU A 163 3.52 28.65 6.21
N ILE A 164 3.87 29.27 5.09
CA ILE A 164 3.09 29.18 3.87
C ILE A 164 3.43 27.84 3.19
N LEU A 165 2.43 27.01 2.95
CA LEU A 165 2.59 25.77 2.19
C LEU A 165 2.54 26.09 0.69
N TYR A 166 3.58 25.75 -0.04
CA TYR A 166 3.67 26.00 -1.48
C TYR A 166 3.34 24.76 -2.32
N ASP A 167 3.71 23.58 -1.81
CA ASP A 167 3.51 22.31 -2.50
C ASP A 167 2.67 21.39 -1.60
N TYR A 168 1.52 20.97 -2.10
CA TYR A 168 0.68 19.98 -1.46
C TYR A 168 0.13 19.01 -2.50
N GLU A 169 0.01 17.77 -2.11
CA GLU A 169 -0.63 16.72 -2.91
C GLU A 169 -1.90 16.27 -2.19
N MET A 170 -2.98 16.18 -2.94
CA MET A 170 -4.24 15.66 -2.44
C MET A 170 -4.55 14.35 -3.15
N VAL A 171 -4.79 13.32 -2.37
CA VAL A 171 -5.20 12.01 -2.88
C VAL A 171 -6.62 11.72 -2.41
N ALA A 172 -7.53 11.54 -3.36
CA ALA A 172 -8.92 11.19 -3.10
C ALA A 172 -9.18 9.73 -3.48
N ALA A 173 -9.63 8.92 -2.52
CA ALA A 173 -10.05 7.55 -2.76
C ALA A 173 -11.57 7.43 -2.62
N LEU A 174 -12.23 6.92 -3.65
CA LEU A 174 -13.67 6.68 -3.66
C LEU A 174 -13.97 5.21 -3.37
N TYR A 175 -14.92 4.99 -2.51
CA TYR A 175 -15.39 3.67 -2.12
C TYR A 175 -16.89 3.51 -2.40
N ASP A 176 -17.31 2.30 -2.69
CA ASP A 176 -18.72 1.98 -2.77
C ASP A 176 -19.37 1.87 -1.37
N GLN A 177 -20.67 1.61 -1.34
CA GLN A 177 -21.43 1.45 -0.08
C GLN A 177 -21.00 0.22 0.76
N ASN A 178 -20.27 -0.73 0.16
CA ASN A 178 -19.75 -1.93 0.84
C ASN A 178 -18.31 -1.71 1.35
N GLY A 179 -17.71 -0.56 1.03
CA GLY A 179 -16.34 -0.22 1.36
C GLY A 179 -15.31 -0.77 0.36
N GLU A 180 -15.71 -1.15 -0.86
CA GLU A 180 -14.81 -1.56 -1.93
C GLU A 180 -14.22 -0.35 -2.65
N LEU A 181 -12.93 -0.35 -2.90
CA LEU A 181 -12.23 0.72 -3.59
C LEU A 181 -12.69 0.80 -5.05
N LEU A 182 -13.22 1.95 -5.46
CA LEU A 182 -13.68 2.20 -6.82
C LEU A 182 -12.66 2.94 -7.67
N PHE A 183 -12.06 3.99 -7.11
CA PHE A 183 -11.22 4.92 -7.84
C PHE A 183 -10.28 5.68 -6.90
N ILE A 184 -9.12 6.08 -7.42
CA ILE A 184 -8.16 6.97 -6.75
C ILE A 184 -7.72 8.05 -7.73
N ASN A 185 -7.66 9.29 -7.24
CA ASN A 185 -7.15 10.43 -8.01
C ASN A 185 -6.29 11.33 -7.14
#